data_13b518f7dc8f3570c6ce2acf4a6a3c66
#
_entry.id   13b518f7dc8f3570c6ce2acf4a6a3c66
#
_cell.length_a   1.000
_cell.length_b   1.000
_cell.length_c   1.000
_cell.angle_alpha   90.00
_cell.angle_beta   90.00
_cell.angle_gamma   90.00
#
_symmetry.space_group_name_H-M   'P 1'
#
loop_
_entity.id
_entity.type
_entity.pdbx_description
1 polymer ?
#
loop_
_entity_poly.entity_id
_entity_poly.type
_entity_poly.pdbx_seq_one_letter_code
_entity_poly.pdbx_strand_id
1 'polypeptide(L)'
;SYNRLLDAAGLPELTLAPDEAAVYCDSEVSSAENTALLDRLIADGAAVTIDGAPFTLTGQVQSVSVVTDRSITISFALIVPDAAFDHYTQGDYDVYLDGVLAPSVTEGKSLMNAIADMNALLNPLGLKYESYLQNLGRELFYIVAASYLTIYLAIIFLVVANTIIGVQFLMGQQKAARRYRTLVRLGTEHDTLCRAAKAQINWYFGLPVGVAAVSSLFGVRALFSGILSASAQSGMTEMMITAGAMILLLCVVEWIYLSLIHISEPTRRRG
;
A
#
# COMPACT_ATOMS: atom_id res chain seq x y z
N SER A 1 18.50 26.24 -12.84
CA SER A 1 18.61 24.80 -12.87
C SER A 1 17.30 24.10 -12.54
N TYR A 2 16.57 24.38 -11.45
CA TYR A 2 15.25 23.79 -11.16
C TYR A 2 14.20 24.19 -12.20
N ASN A 3 14.25 25.41 -12.72
CA ASN A 3 13.35 25.88 -13.76
C ASN A 3 13.41 25.04 -15.07
N ARG A 4 14.54 24.40 -15.35
CA ARG A 4 14.61 23.45 -16.49
C ARG A 4 13.79 22.19 -16.26
N LEU A 5 13.69 21.74 -15.02
CA LEU A 5 12.82 20.60 -14.65
C LEU A 5 11.35 21.00 -14.74
N LEU A 6 11.00 22.20 -14.29
CA LEU A 6 9.66 22.75 -14.41
C LEU A 6 9.25 22.92 -15.88
N ASP A 7 10.12 23.43 -16.73
CA ASP A 7 9.89 23.57 -18.17
C ASP A 7 9.65 22.20 -18.82
N ALA A 8 10.52 21.22 -18.51
CA ALA A 8 10.35 19.85 -18.99
C ALA A 8 9.03 19.18 -18.51
N ALA A 9 8.54 19.58 -17.36
CA ALA A 9 7.25 19.14 -16.81
C ALA A 9 6.05 19.96 -17.32
N GLY A 10 6.28 21.01 -18.13
CA GLY A 10 5.23 21.91 -18.62
C GLY A 10 4.64 22.80 -17.54
N LEU A 11 5.40 23.07 -16.46
CA LEU A 11 4.98 23.90 -15.33
C LEU A 11 5.60 25.32 -15.44
N PRO A 12 4.98 26.32 -14.81
CA PRO A 12 5.49 27.68 -14.82
C PRO A 12 6.85 27.77 -14.10
N GLU A 13 7.73 28.63 -14.62
CA GLU A 13 9.02 28.89 -14.00
C GLU A 13 8.86 29.52 -12.60
N LEU A 14 9.75 29.14 -11.70
CA LEU A 14 9.85 29.67 -10.35
C LEU A 14 10.76 30.92 -10.37
N THR A 15 10.24 32.06 -9.92
CA THR A 15 11.00 33.29 -9.77
C THR A 15 11.14 33.61 -8.28
N LEU A 16 12.37 33.73 -7.79
CA LEU A 16 12.69 33.99 -6.39
C LEU A 16 13.48 35.31 -6.28
N ALA A 17 13.15 36.14 -5.28
CA ALA A 17 13.99 37.26 -4.88
C ALA A 17 15.28 36.76 -4.17
N PRO A 18 16.31 37.59 -4.01
CA PRO A 18 17.60 37.18 -3.43
C PRO A 18 17.52 36.63 -2.01
N ASP A 19 16.49 36.99 -1.25
CA ASP A 19 16.21 36.61 0.14
C ASP A 19 15.00 35.66 0.28
N GLU A 20 14.56 35.06 -0.85
CA GLU A 20 13.46 34.13 -0.89
C GLU A 20 13.97 32.71 -1.17
N ALA A 21 13.26 31.72 -0.63
CA ALA A 21 13.46 30.32 -0.92
C ALA A 21 12.12 29.60 -1.13
N ALA A 22 12.09 28.67 -2.07
CA ALA A 22 10.95 27.77 -2.22
C ALA A 22 11.26 26.42 -1.57
N VAL A 23 10.22 25.72 -1.15
CA VAL A 23 10.33 24.39 -0.54
C VAL A 23 10.07 23.33 -1.59
N TYR A 24 10.97 22.39 -1.69
CA TYR A 24 10.76 21.12 -2.39
C TYR A 24 10.39 20.04 -1.37
N CYS A 25 9.35 19.29 -1.66
CA CYS A 25 8.95 18.11 -0.89
C CYS A 25 8.60 16.99 -1.87
N ASP A 26 9.29 15.86 -1.73
CA ASP A 26 9.04 14.70 -2.60
C ASP A 26 7.61 14.18 -2.37
N SER A 27 6.88 13.93 -3.46
CA SER A 27 5.49 13.47 -3.43
C SER A 27 5.34 12.07 -2.85
N GLU A 28 6.39 11.23 -2.90
CA GLU A 28 6.37 9.89 -2.34
C GLU A 28 6.58 9.90 -0.81
N VAL A 29 7.27 10.90 -0.30
CA VAL A 29 7.60 11.04 1.12
C VAL A 29 6.65 11.99 1.85
N SER A 30 5.99 12.90 1.14
CA SER A 30 5.06 13.85 1.73
C SER A 30 3.75 13.19 2.15
N SER A 31 3.36 13.40 3.41
CA SER A 31 1.99 13.15 3.86
C SER A 31 1.12 14.38 3.63
N ALA A 32 -0.19 14.20 3.51
CA ALA A 32 -1.13 15.31 3.39
C ALA A 32 -1.02 16.29 4.58
N GLU A 33 -0.67 15.79 5.77
CA GLU A 33 -0.46 16.59 6.97
C GLU A 33 0.80 17.45 6.87
N ASN A 34 1.91 16.89 6.37
CA ASN A 34 3.17 17.62 6.16
C ASN A 34 3.00 18.69 5.08
N THR A 35 2.32 18.38 3.98
CA THR A 35 2.05 19.37 2.92
C THR A 35 1.21 20.51 3.45
N ALA A 36 0.15 20.24 4.21
CA ALA A 36 -0.68 21.27 4.82
C ALA A 36 0.09 22.13 5.85
N LEU A 37 1.05 21.55 6.56
CA LEU A 37 1.94 22.29 7.45
C LEU A 37 2.86 23.23 6.67
N LEU A 38 3.49 22.72 5.60
CA LEU A 38 4.35 23.54 4.74
C LEU A 38 3.60 24.68 4.07
N ASP A 39 2.40 24.44 3.56
CA ASP A 39 1.55 25.46 2.97
C ASP A 39 1.21 26.58 3.97
N ARG A 40 0.96 26.24 5.23
CA ARG A 40 0.76 27.23 6.31
C ARG A 40 2.02 28.03 6.58
N LEU A 41 3.18 27.37 6.70
CA LEU A 41 4.46 28.06 6.94
C LEU A 41 4.79 29.02 5.82
N ILE A 42 4.53 28.65 4.57
CA ILE A 42 4.70 29.51 3.40
C ILE A 42 3.72 30.69 3.46
N ALA A 43 2.45 30.43 3.76
CA ALA A 43 1.41 31.49 3.87
C ALA A 43 1.71 32.47 5.00
N ASP A 44 2.30 32.01 6.10
CA ASP A 44 2.70 32.83 7.23
C ASP A 44 4.03 33.59 6.99
N GLY A 45 4.68 33.39 5.84
CA GLY A 45 5.98 33.99 5.51
C GLY A 45 7.10 33.58 6.45
N ALA A 46 7.10 32.30 6.85
CA ALA A 46 8.14 31.77 7.72
C ALA A 46 9.52 31.92 7.07
N ALA A 47 10.53 32.21 7.88
CA ALA A 47 11.90 32.32 7.43
C ALA A 47 12.74 31.12 7.87
N VAL A 48 13.61 30.64 6.97
CA VAL A 48 14.61 29.62 7.25
C VAL A 48 15.99 30.26 7.22
N THR A 49 16.82 29.93 8.18
CA THR A 49 18.18 30.48 8.26
C THR A 49 19.18 29.52 7.64
N ILE A 50 19.92 29.96 6.63
CA ILE A 50 21.02 29.24 6.00
C ILE A 50 22.31 29.99 6.32
N ASP A 51 23.21 29.36 7.05
CA ASP A 51 24.50 29.95 7.49
C ASP A 51 24.38 31.38 8.09
N GLY A 52 23.34 31.58 8.89
CA GLY A 52 23.07 32.87 9.54
C GLY A 52 22.28 33.88 8.71
N ALA A 53 22.05 33.63 7.43
CA ALA A 53 21.23 34.48 6.57
C ALA A 53 19.78 34.00 6.52
N PRO A 54 18.77 34.84 6.77
CA PRO A 54 17.37 34.45 6.70
C PRO A 54 16.88 34.45 5.25
N PHE A 55 16.14 33.40 4.89
CA PHE A 55 15.40 33.26 3.63
C PHE A 55 13.92 33.10 3.92
N THR A 56 13.09 33.95 3.35
CA THR A 56 11.64 33.88 3.48
C THR A 56 11.09 32.78 2.58
N LEU A 57 10.27 31.89 3.13
CA LEU A 57 9.61 30.85 2.33
C LEU A 57 8.49 31.47 1.50
N THR A 58 8.49 31.20 0.20
CA THR A 58 7.51 31.77 -0.74
C THR A 58 7.04 30.76 -1.78
N GLY A 59 5.96 31.09 -2.47
CA GLY A 59 5.40 30.30 -3.55
C GLY A 59 4.54 29.12 -3.06
N GLN A 60 4.62 28.04 -3.78
CA GLN A 60 3.94 26.78 -3.46
C GLN A 60 4.98 25.70 -3.25
N VAL A 61 4.61 24.65 -2.49
CA VAL A 61 5.46 23.46 -2.32
C VAL A 61 5.72 22.84 -3.69
N GLN A 62 7.00 22.72 -4.04
CA GLN A 62 7.43 22.11 -5.29
C GLN A 62 7.54 20.61 -5.10
N SER A 63 7.12 19.83 -6.09
CA SER A 63 7.11 18.36 -6.03
C SER A 63 7.72 17.68 -7.27
N VAL A 64 8.25 18.44 -8.23
CA VAL A 64 8.95 17.88 -9.38
C VAL A 64 10.29 17.34 -8.91
N SER A 65 10.48 16.04 -9.02
CA SER A 65 11.65 15.35 -8.49
C SER A 65 12.93 15.80 -9.18
N VAL A 66 13.92 16.19 -8.38
CA VAL A 66 15.26 16.60 -8.85
C VAL A 66 16.12 15.36 -9.10
N VAL A 67 15.89 14.29 -8.36
CA VAL A 67 16.66 13.03 -8.47
C VAL A 67 15.69 11.86 -8.46
N THR A 68 15.78 11.01 -9.47
CA THR A 68 14.95 9.80 -9.59
C THR A 68 15.66 8.54 -9.08
N ASP A 69 16.84 8.70 -8.46
CA ASP A 69 17.60 7.61 -7.87
C ASP A 69 17.03 7.22 -6.50
N ARG A 70 16.71 5.93 -6.31
CA ARG A 70 16.27 5.39 -5.04
C ARG A 70 17.32 5.37 -3.94
N SER A 71 18.61 5.36 -4.29
CA SER A 71 19.69 5.43 -3.32
C SER A 71 19.84 6.83 -2.72
N ILE A 72 19.31 7.85 -3.39
CA ILE A 72 19.34 9.23 -2.94
C ILE A 72 17.90 9.75 -2.94
N THR A 73 17.25 9.68 -1.79
CA THR A 73 15.91 10.27 -1.62
C THR A 73 16.05 11.64 -1.00
N ILE A 74 15.78 12.67 -1.76
CA ILE A 74 15.69 14.04 -1.27
C ILE A 74 14.25 14.26 -0.78
N SER A 75 13.99 14.02 0.50
CA SER A 75 12.66 14.16 1.08
C SER A 75 12.22 15.62 1.13
N PHE A 76 13.16 16.51 1.52
CA PHE A 76 13.00 17.95 1.60
C PHE A 76 14.23 18.66 1.09
N ALA A 77 14.04 19.72 0.32
CA ALA A 77 15.11 20.60 -0.11
C ALA A 77 14.62 22.05 -0.15
N LEU A 78 15.55 22.97 -0.05
CA LEU A 78 15.30 24.37 -0.30
C LEU A 78 15.80 24.72 -1.69
N ILE A 79 14.96 25.35 -2.48
CA ILE A 79 15.32 25.91 -3.77
C ILE A 79 15.62 27.38 -3.52
N VAL A 80 16.85 27.77 -3.76
CA VAL A 80 17.35 29.14 -3.56
C VAL A 80 17.78 29.74 -4.89
N PRO A 81 17.89 31.08 -5.01
CA PRO A 81 18.45 31.72 -6.19
C PRO A 81 19.86 31.22 -6.50
N ASP A 82 20.24 31.17 -7.81
CA ASP A 82 21.54 30.65 -8.25
C ASP A 82 22.70 31.38 -7.56
N ALA A 83 22.60 32.70 -7.35
CA ALA A 83 23.64 33.46 -6.66
C ALA A 83 23.85 33.03 -5.19
N ALA A 84 22.77 32.70 -4.47
CA ALA A 84 22.84 32.18 -3.11
C ALA A 84 23.41 30.74 -3.12
N PHE A 85 22.97 29.91 -4.06
CA PHE A 85 23.49 28.57 -4.24
C PHE A 85 25.01 28.56 -4.46
N ASP A 86 25.52 29.34 -5.42
CA ASP A 86 26.95 29.45 -5.72
C ASP A 86 27.76 29.97 -4.52
N HIS A 87 27.18 30.92 -3.76
CA HIS A 87 27.84 31.46 -2.56
C HIS A 87 28.01 30.41 -1.46
N TYR A 88 26.98 29.61 -1.19
CA TYR A 88 27.03 28.63 -0.10
C TYR A 88 27.76 27.34 -0.48
N THR A 89 27.64 26.91 -1.73
CA THR A 89 28.30 25.66 -2.17
C THR A 89 29.80 25.86 -2.55
N GLN A 90 30.18 27.05 -2.92
CA GLN A 90 31.55 27.37 -3.36
C GLN A 90 32.11 26.45 -4.45
N GLY A 91 31.19 25.87 -5.26
CA GLY A 91 31.52 24.93 -6.31
C GLY A 91 31.62 23.45 -5.88
N ASP A 92 31.36 23.17 -4.60
CA ASP A 92 31.26 21.80 -4.09
C ASP A 92 29.78 21.35 -4.11
N TYR A 93 29.35 20.80 -5.24
CA TYR A 93 28.00 20.32 -5.45
C TYR A 93 27.97 19.18 -6.47
N ASP A 94 26.98 18.31 -6.33
CA ASP A 94 26.72 17.24 -7.28
C ASP A 94 25.95 17.75 -8.50
N VAL A 95 26.30 17.25 -9.67
CA VAL A 95 25.64 17.56 -10.93
C VAL A 95 24.83 16.35 -11.40
N TYR A 96 23.54 16.55 -11.58
CA TYR A 96 22.64 15.55 -12.14
C TYR A 96 22.21 15.99 -13.54
N LEU A 97 22.17 15.02 -14.46
CA LEU A 97 21.63 15.22 -15.81
C LEU A 97 20.35 14.41 -15.94
N ASP A 98 19.22 15.11 -15.92
CA ASP A 98 17.92 14.47 -16.16
C ASP A 98 17.62 14.43 -17.66
N GLY A 99 17.18 13.28 -18.13
CA GLY A 99 16.82 13.06 -19.52
C GLY A 99 15.41 12.49 -19.64
N VAL A 100 14.63 13.02 -20.56
CA VAL A 100 13.32 12.48 -20.90
C VAL A 100 13.45 11.59 -22.13
N LEU A 101 12.97 10.35 -22.02
CA LEU A 101 12.98 9.41 -23.14
C LEU A 101 12.03 9.87 -24.24
N ALA A 102 12.49 9.81 -25.49
CA ALA A 102 11.63 10.09 -26.63
C ALA A 102 10.48 9.07 -26.69
N PRO A 103 9.26 9.49 -27.09
CA PRO A 103 8.11 8.59 -27.20
C PRO A 103 8.39 7.33 -28.04
N SER A 104 9.23 7.43 -29.06
CA SER A 104 9.65 6.30 -29.90
C SER A 104 10.33 5.15 -29.15
N VAL A 105 10.88 5.42 -27.96
CA VAL A 105 11.52 4.40 -27.11
C VAL A 105 10.50 3.66 -26.24
N THR A 106 9.42 4.32 -25.86
CA THR A 106 8.44 3.80 -24.89
C THR A 106 7.09 3.44 -25.53
N GLU A 107 6.68 4.14 -26.58
CA GLU A 107 5.36 4.00 -27.19
C GLU A 107 5.20 2.66 -27.90
N GLY A 108 4.12 1.94 -27.60
CA GLY A 108 3.82 0.63 -28.21
C GLY A 108 4.68 -0.53 -27.76
N LYS A 109 5.59 -0.32 -26.80
CA LYS A 109 6.48 -1.36 -26.26
C LYS A 109 6.06 -1.78 -24.84
N SER A 110 6.33 -3.03 -24.51
CA SER A 110 6.23 -3.46 -23.10
C SER A 110 7.32 -2.77 -22.26
N LEU A 111 7.06 -2.59 -20.96
CA LEU A 111 8.02 -2.00 -20.02
C LEU A 111 9.39 -2.67 -20.10
N MET A 112 9.43 -4.01 -20.17
CA MET A 112 10.70 -4.76 -20.25
C MET A 112 11.47 -4.50 -21.54
N ASN A 113 10.77 -4.36 -22.67
CA ASN A 113 11.41 -4.03 -23.94
C ASN A 113 11.93 -2.60 -23.94
N ALA A 114 11.17 -1.65 -23.39
CA ALA A 114 11.64 -0.26 -23.24
C ALA A 114 12.90 -0.16 -22.36
N ILE A 115 12.94 -0.91 -21.25
CA ILE A 115 14.13 -1.01 -20.38
C ILE A 115 15.32 -1.61 -21.14
N ALA A 116 15.10 -2.69 -21.90
CA ALA A 116 16.17 -3.34 -22.67
C ALA A 116 16.75 -2.40 -23.74
N ASP A 117 15.91 -1.69 -24.47
CA ASP A 117 16.34 -0.73 -25.48
C ASP A 117 17.10 0.46 -24.89
N MET A 118 16.62 0.98 -23.76
CA MET A 118 17.31 2.05 -23.04
C MET A 118 18.68 1.58 -22.52
N ASN A 119 18.78 0.39 -21.95
CA ASN A 119 20.03 -0.17 -21.48
C ASN A 119 21.01 -0.38 -22.66
N ALA A 120 20.52 -0.81 -23.81
CA ALA A 120 21.34 -0.97 -25.02
C ALA A 120 21.92 0.36 -25.51
N LEU A 121 21.20 1.47 -25.31
CA LEU A 121 21.65 2.81 -25.68
C LEU A 121 22.63 3.41 -24.67
N LEU A 122 22.39 3.24 -23.38
CA LEU A 122 23.12 3.95 -22.33
C LEU A 122 24.33 3.18 -21.80
N ASN A 123 24.30 1.84 -21.74
CA ASN A 123 25.40 1.04 -21.25
C ASN A 123 26.74 1.25 -22.02
N PRO A 124 26.74 1.38 -23.36
CA PRO A 124 27.99 1.63 -24.10
C PRO A 124 28.64 2.96 -23.75
N LEU A 125 27.87 3.93 -23.20
CA LEU A 125 28.42 5.25 -22.85
C LEU A 125 29.21 5.23 -21.54
N GLY A 126 29.19 4.14 -20.77
CA GLY A 126 29.89 4.00 -19.51
C GLY A 126 29.37 4.94 -18.40
N LEU A 127 28.21 5.54 -18.58
CA LEU A 127 27.58 6.45 -17.61
C LEU A 127 26.93 5.66 -16.49
N LYS A 128 27.03 6.15 -15.27
CA LYS A 128 26.16 5.71 -14.18
C LYS A 128 24.84 6.42 -14.35
N TYR A 129 23.79 5.66 -14.58
CA TYR A 129 22.45 6.21 -14.71
C TYR A 129 21.45 5.35 -13.97
N GLU A 130 20.39 5.97 -13.49
CA GLU A 130 19.16 5.32 -13.07
C GLU A 130 18.02 5.80 -13.93
N SER A 131 17.03 4.95 -14.12
CA SER A 131 15.85 5.31 -14.88
C SER A 131 14.60 4.98 -14.12
N TYR A 132 13.60 5.83 -14.28
CA TYR A 132 12.25 5.58 -13.76
C TYR A 132 11.70 4.24 -14.23
N LEU A 133 11.95 3.87 -15.50
CA LEU A 133 11.50 2.58 -16.04
C LEU A 133 12.14 1.38 -15.35
N GLN A 134 13.45 1.43 -15.05
CA GLN A 134 14.13 0.36 -14.31
C GLN A 134 13.60 0.26 -12.88
N ASN A 135 13.42 1.40 -12.22
CA ASN A 135 12.91 1.45 -10.86
C ASN A 135 11.47 0.93 -10.79
N LEU A 136 10.62 1.37 -11.70
CA LEU A 136 9.24 0.88 -11.83
C LEU A 136 9.21 -0.64 -12.09
N GLY A 137 10.05 -1.15 -13.00
CA GLY A 137 10.14 -2.59 -13.27
C GLY A 137 10.57 -3.40 -12.05
N ARG A 138 11.52 -2.90 -11.29
CA ARG A 138 12.00 -3.52 -10.04
C ARG A 138 10.91 -3.50 -8.97
N GLU A 139 10.21 -2.38 -8.82
CA GLU A 139 9.08 -2.27 -7.90
C GLU A 139 7.96 -3.24 -8.21
N LEU A 140 7.54 -3.28 -9.46
CA LEU A 140 6.52 -4.21 -9.91
C LEU A 140 6.92 -5.66 -9.62
N PHE A 141 8.20 -6.01 -9.84
CA PHE A 141 8.70 -7.34 -9.51
C PHE A 141 8.56 -7.64 -8.01
N TYR A 142 8.97 -6.71 -7.14
CA TYR A 142 8.87 -6.91 -5.68
C TYR A 142 7.42 -6.97 -5.23
N ILE A 143 6.56 -6.11 -5.76
CA ILE A 143 5.12 -6.10 -5.43
C ILE A 143 4.48 -7.42 -5.84
N VAL A 144 4.75 -7.90 -7.06
CA VAL A 144 4.20 -9.18 -7.55
C VAL A 144 4.73 -10.34 -6.72
N ALA A 145 6.03 -10.40 -6.44
CA ALA A 145 6.63 -11.46 -5.64
C ALA A 145 6.09 -11.47 -4.20
N ALA A 146 5.99 -10.31 -3.56
CA ALA A 146 5.43 -10.16 -2.21
C ALA A 146 3.94 -10.54 -2.18
N SER A 147 3.17 -10.13 -3.19
CA SER A 147 1.75 -10.47 -3.31
C SER A 147 1.55 -11.97 -3.48
N TYR A 148 2.34 -12.61 -4.33
CA TYR A 148 2.30 -14.06 -4.52
C TYR A 148 2.60 -14.82 -3.22
N LEU A 149 3.67 -14.41 -2.51
CA LEU A 149 4.04 -15.02 -1.23
C LEU A 149 2.94 -14.84 -0.18
N THR A 150 2.35 -13.64 -0.12
CA THR A 150 1.28 -13.32 0.83
C THR A 150 0.02 -14.14 0.56
N ILE A 151 -0.39 -14.26 -0.70
CA ILE A 151 -1.56 -15.08 -1.10
C ILE A 151 -1.32 -16.56 -0.77
N TYR A 152 -0.14 -17.07 -1.09
CA TYR A 152 0.24 -18.45 -0.76
C TYR A 152 0.17 -18.72 0.75
N LEU A 153 0.74 -17.83 1.54
CA LEU A 153 0.72 -17.93 3.00
C LEU A 153 -0.71 -17.83 3.55
N ALA A 154 -1.54 -16.95 3.00
CA ALA A 154 -2.94 -16.82 3.39
C ALA A 154 -3.74 -18.10 3.14
N ILE A 155 -3.52 -18.77 2.00
CA ILE A 155 -4.16 -20.05 1.69
C ILE A 155 -3.74 -21.14 2.70
N ILE A 156 -2.44 -21.22 3.03
CA ILE A 156 -1.95 -22.18 4.04
C ILE A 156 -2.61 -21.92 5.39
N PHE A 157 -2.63 -20.66 5.85
CA PHE A 157 -3.27 -20.31 7.11
C PHE A 157 -4.77 -20.63 7.11
N LEU A 158 -5.47 -20.39 6.01
CA LEU A 158 -6.88 -20.72 5.86
C LEU A 158 -7.11 -22.23 6.04
N VAL A 159 -6.31 -23.08 5.35
CA VAL A 159 -6.42 -24.54 5.45
C VAL A 159 -6.11 -25.02 6.88
N VAL A 160 -5.05 -24.51 7.50
CA VAL A 160 -4.67 -24.85 8.87
C VAL A 160 -5.75 -24.43 9.87
N ALA A 161 -6.25 -23.20 9.77
CA ALA A 161 -7.31 -22.67 10.65
C ALA A 161 -8.58 -23.51 10.54
N ASN A 162 -9.04 -23.79 9.33
CA ASN A 162 -10.21 -24.64 9.09
C ASN A 162 -10.04 -26.07 9.61
N THR A 163 -8.85 -26.63 9.47
CA THR A 163 -8.54 -27.96 10.02
C THR A 163 -8.63 -27.95 11.54
N ILE A 164 -8.02 -26.97 12.20
CA ILE A 164 -8.04 -26.86 13.67
C ILE A 164 -9.46 -26.67 14.18
N ILE A 165 -10.22 -25.75 13.59
CA ILE A 165 -11.61 -25.48 13.98
C ILE A 165 -12.48 -26.71 13.73
N GLY A 166 -12.30 -27.40 12.59
CA GLY A 166 -13.02 -28.63 12.28
C GLY A 166 -12.76 -29.76 13.28
N VAL A 167 -11.49 -29.98 13.67
CA VAL A 167 -11.11 -30.98 14.69
C VAL A 167 -11.70 -30.61 16.05
N GLN A 168 -11.59 -29.36 16.47
CA GLN A 168 -12.16 -28.90 17.74
C GLN A 168 -13.69 -29.07 17.77
N PHE A 169 -14.36 -28.76 16.66
CA PHE A 169 -15.80 -28.97 16.50
C PHE A 169 -16.17 -30.45 16.64
N LEU A 170 -15.46 -31.36 15.94
CA LEU A 170 -15.72 -32.80 16.04
C LEU A 170 -15.52 -33.35 17.45
N MET A 171 -14.48 -32.92 18.16
CA MET A 171 -14.27 -33.28 19.56
C MET A 171 -15.40 -32.73 20.48
N GLY A 172 -15.85 -31.50 20.21
CA GLY A 172 -16.99 -30.91 20.90
C GLY A 172 -18.30 -31.68 20.68
N GLN A 173 -18.54 -32.12 19.46
CA GLN A 173 -19.71 -32.93 19.08
C GLN A 173 -19.74 -34.30 19.82
N GLN A 174 -18.61 -34.96 19.95
CA GLN A 174 -18.51 -36.24 20.68
C GLN A 174 -18.91 -36.08 22.16
N LYS A 175 -18.48 -34.98 22.79
CA LYS A 175 -18.88 -34.66 24.17
C LYS A 175 -20.34 -34.28 24.28
N ALA A 176 -20.87 -33.54 23.30
CA ALA A 176 -22.28 -33.11 23.25
C ALA A 176 -23.24 -34.30 22.98
N ALA A 177 -22.81 -35.31 22.21
CA ALA A 177 -23.63 -36.47 21.86
C ALA A 177 -24.19 -37.20 23.08
N ARG A 178 -23.43 -37.29 24.18
CA ARG A 178 -23.96 -37.87 25.45
C ARG A 178 -25.06 -37.02 26.04
N ARG A 179 -24.92 -35.70 26.02
CA ARG A 179 -25.95 -34.75 26.54
C ARG A 179 -27.23 -34.80 25.70
N TYR A 180 -27.10 -34.86 24.39
CA TYR A 180 -28.23 -34.96 23.48
C TYR A 180 -29.03 -36.27 23.70
N ARG A 181 -28.34 -37.42 23.90
CA ARG A 181 -29.01 -38.69 24.23
C ARG A 181 -29.82 -38.61 25.53
N THR A 182 -29.30 -37.91 26.53
CA THR A 182 -30.01 -37.71 27.79
C THR A 182 -31.25 -36.83 27.59
N LEU A 183 -31.14 -35.75 26.81
CA LEU A 183 -32.25 -34.86 26.52
C LEU A 183 -33.35 -35.54 25.71
N VAL A 184 -33.00 -36.40 24.74
CA VAL A 184 -33.98 -37.24 24.01
C VAL A 184 -34.70 -38.18 24.96
N ARG A 185 -34.01 -38.80 25.91
CA ARG A 185 -34.65 -39.69 26.93
C ARG A 185 -35.57 -38.92 27.86
N LEU A 186 -35.35 -37.63 28.08
CA LEU A 186 -36.21 -36.75 28.86
C LEU A 186 -37.39 -36.19 28.06
N GLY A 187 -37.57 -36.62 26.77
CA GLY A 187 -38.72 -36.25 25.95
C GLY A 187 -38.57 -34.93 25.17
N THR A 188 -37.34 -34.41 25.02
CA THR A 188 -37.12 -33.19 24.22
C THR A 188 -37.36 -33.49 22.74
N GLU A 189 -38.15 -32.63 22.09
CA GLU A 189 -38.47 -32.76 20.66
C GLU A 189 -37.24 -32.66 19.76
N HIS A 190 -37.17 -33.52 18.77
CA HIS A 190 -36.01 -33.65 17.86
C HIS A 190 -35.70 -32.34 17.11
N ASP A 191 -36.72 -31.59 16.67
CA ASP A 191 -36.58 -30.33 15.95
C ASP A 191 -35.96 -29.23 16.81
N THR A 192 -36.24 -29.22 18.09
CA THR A 192 -35.66 -28.27 19.06
C THR A 192 -34.18 -28.56 19.27
N LEU A 193 -33.79 -29.83 19.34
CA LEU A 193 -32.37 -30.25 19.41
C LEU A 193 -31.60 -29.91 18.15
N CYS A 194 -32.19 -30.14 16.98
CA CYS A 194 -31.56 -29.77 15.69
C CYS A 194 -31.36 -28.25 15.55
N ARG A 195 -32.35 -27.44 15.98
CA ARG A 195 -32.20 -25.99 15.98
C ARG A 195 -31.11 -25.51 16.94
N ALA A 196 -31.04 -26.07 18.12
CA ALA A 196 -30.00 -25.76 19.10
C ALA A 196 -28.60 -26.13 18.58
N ALA A 197 -28.45 -27.31 17.96
CA ALA A 197 -27.20 -27.74 17.36
C ALA A 197 -26.75 -26.81 16.21
N LYS A 198 -27.69 -26.44 15.32
CA LYS A 198 -27.39 -25.49 14.23
C LYS A 198 -26.99 -24.10 14.78
N ALA A 199 -27.66 -23.58 15.77
CA ALA A 199 -27.33 -22.32 16.42
C ALA A 199 -25.91 -22.38 17.04
N GLN A 200 -25.59 -23.50 17.71
CA GLN A 200 -24.27 -23.69 18.30
C GLN A 200 -23.17 -23.69 17.23
N ILE A 201 -23.36 -24.35 16.09
CA ILE A 201 -22.42 -24.39 14.98
C ILE A 201 -22.23 -22.96 14.43
N ASN A 202 -23.31 -22.26 14.14
CA ASN A 202 -23.25 -20.91 13.59
C ASN A 202 -22.49 -19.94 14.52
N TRP A 203 -22.70 -20.04 15.83
CA TRP A 203 -21.95 -19.23 16.78
C TRP A 203 -20.48 -19.60 16.86
N TYR A 204 -20.17 -20.90 16.85
CA TYR A 204 -18.82 -21.40 16.99
C TYR A 204 -17.91 -20.99 15.82
N PHE A 205 -18.45 -21.00 14.61
CA PHE A 205 -17.71 -20.59 13.40
C PHE A 205 -17.94 -19.11 13.04
N GLY A 206 -19.15 -18.62 13.19
CA GLY A 206 -19.50 -17.27 12.77
C GLY A 206 -18.80 -16.17 13.59
N LEU A 207 -18.59 -16.40 14.89
CA LEU A 207 -17.96 -15.42 15.76
C LEU A 207 -16.48 -15.16 15.39
N PRO A 208 -15.62 -16.18 15.22
CA PRO A 208 -14.24 -15.96 14.76
C PRO A 208 -14.17 -15.28 13.39
N VAL A 209 -15.00 -15.71 12.43
CA VAL A 209 -15.04 -15.11 11.09
C VAL A 209 -15.48 -13.64 11.16
N GLY A 210 -16.50 -13.34 11.96
CA GLY A 210 -16.96 -11.97 12.16
C GLY A 210 -15.89 -11.06 12.78
N VAL A 211 -15.21 -11.53 13.81
CA VAL A 211 -14.09 -10.79 14.44
C VAL A 211 -12.95 -10.60 13.43
N ALA A 212 -12.59 -11.64 12.68
CA ALA A 212 -11.54 -11.56 11.66
C ALA A 212 -11.90 -10.55 10.56
N ALA A 213 -13.14 -10.55 10.06
CA ALA A 213 -13.59 -9.61 9.04
C ALA A 213 -13.52 -8.15 9.52
N VAL A 214 -13.99 -7.87 10.73
CA VAL A 214 -13.92 -6.53 11.32
C VAL A 214 -12.47 -6.11 11.54
N SER A 215 -11.63 -6.97 12.12
CA SER A 215 -10.21 -6.70 12.35
C SER A 215 -9.48 -6.44 11.04
N SER A 216 -9.79 -7.18 9.96
CA SER A 216 -9.18 -6.98 8.64
C SER A 216 -9.48 -5.61 8.05
N LEU A 217 -10.71 -5.10 8.20
CA LEU A 217 -11.06 -3.75 7.72
C LEU A 217 -10.23 -2.66 8.42
N PHE A 218 -10.10 -2.76 9.74
CA PHE A 218 -9.26 -1.83 10.50
C PHE A 218 -7.77 -1.98 10.15
N GLY A 219 -7.29 -3.22 10.00
CA GLY A 219 -5.91 -3.51 9.62
C GLY A 219 -5.55 -2.95 8.25
N VAL A 220 -6.41 -3.16 7.25
CA VAL A 220 -6.23 -2.61 5.89
C VAL A 220 -6.20 -1.08 5.93
N ARG A 221 -7.14 -0.46 6.64
CA ARG A 221 -7.15 1.01 6.78
C ARG A 221 -5.89 1.54 7.46
N ALA A 222 -5.44 0.91 8.56
CA ALA A 222 -4.23 1.32 9.26
C ALA A 222 -2.98 1.16 8.39
N LEU A 223 -2.89 0.07 7.63
CA LEU A 223 -1.79 -0.17 6.70
C LEU A 223 -1.73 0.92 5.61
N PHE A 224 -2.87 1.22 4.99
CA PHE A 224 -2.92 2.22 3.93
C PHE A 224 -2.68 3.65 4.45
N SER A 225 -3.18 4.00 5.62
CA SER A 225 -2.93 5.33 6.19
C SER A 225 -1.51 5.53 6.69
N GLY A 226 -0.81 4.44 7.07
CA GLY A 226 0.53 4.53 7.66
C GLY A 226 1.68 4.33 6.67
N ILE A 227 1.46 3.67 5.53
CA ILE A 227 2.55 3.29 4.60
C ILE A 227 2.43 4.04 3.26
N LEU A 228 1.22 4.39 2.83
CA LEU A 228 1.02 5.02 1.53
C LEU A 228 1.26 6.52 1.58
N SER A 229 1.97 7.02 0.57
CA SER A 229 2.17 8.45 0.31
C SER A 229 0.85 9.19 0.08
N ALA A 230 0.86 10.50 0.23
CA ALA A 230 -0.33 11.34 0.03
C ALA A 230 -0.94 11.19 -1.37
N SER A 231 -0.10 10.97 -2.40
CA SER A 231 -0.55 10.74 -3.77
C SER A 231 -1.29 9.40 -3.94
N ALA A 232 -0.86 8.35 -3.25
CA ALA A 232 -1.52 7.05 -3.26
C ALA A 232 -2.80 7.01 -2.42
N GLN A 233 -2.97 7.94 -1.47
CA GLN A 233 -4.20 8.07 -0.68
C GLN A 233 -5.42 8.52 -1.51
N SER A 234 -5.21 9.13 -2.68
CA SER A 234 -6.30 9.46 -3.61
C SER A 234 -7.07 8.22 -4.09
N GLY A 235 -6.40 7.04 -4.16
CA GLY A 235 -6.99 5.75 -4.50
C GLY A 235 -7.56 4.95 -3.31
N MET A 236 -7.55 5.51 -2.09
CA MET A 236 -7.94 4.79 -0.87
C MET A 236 -9.34 4.17 -0.95
N THR A 237 -10.28 4.86 -1.58
CA THR A 237 -11.66 4.36 -1.73
C THR A 237 -11.71 3.08 -2.56
N GLU A 238 -11.01 3.03 -3.68
CA GLU A 238 -10.96 1.84 -4.55
C GLU A 238 -10.27 0.67 -3.87
N MET A 239 -9.18 0.95 -3.14
CA MET A 239 -8.47 -0.05 -2.36
C MET A 239 -9.33 -0.61 -1.23
N MET A 240 -10.10 0.21 -0.52
CA MET A 240 -11.02 -0.23 0.51
C MET A 240 -12.19 -1.06 -0.06
N ILE A 241 -12.69 -0.72 -1.25
CA ILE A 241 -13.72 -1.51 -1.95
C ILE A 241 -13.16 -2.89 -2.32
N THR A 242 -11.94 -2.92 -2.88
CA THR A 242 -11.27 -4.18 -3.24
C THR A 242 -11.02 -5.06 -2.01
N ALA A 243 -10.54 -4.47 -0.91
CA ALA A 243 -10.34 -5.18 0.35
C ALA A 243 -11.67 -5.73 0.91
N GLY A 244 -12.73 -4.93 0.86
CA GLY A 244 -14.07 -5.36 1.25
C GLY A 244 -14.59 -6.52 0.41
N ALA A 245 -14.40 -6.47 -0.91
CA ALA A 245 -14.76 -7.55 -1.82
C ALA A 245 -14.00 -8.85 -1.52
N MET A 246 -12.70 -8.77 -1.22
CA MET A 246 -11.87 -9.93 -0.84
C MET A 246 -12.32 -10.53 0.49
N ILE A 247 -12.61 -9.71 1.49
CA ILE A 247 -13.14 -10.17 2.79
C ILE A 247 -14.48 -10.89 2.58
N LEU A 248 -15.36 -10.34 1.76
CA LEU A 248 -16.65 -10.95 1.43
C LEU A 248 -16.47 -12.29 0.73
N LEU A 249 -15.54 -12.38 -0.21
CA LEU A 249 -15.20 -13.64 -0.90
C LEU A 249 -14.72 -14.71 0.09
N LEU A 250 -13.85 -14.35 1.03
CA LEU A 250 -13.38 -15.26 2.08
C LEU A 250 -14.53 -15.71 2.98
N CYS A 251 -15.43 -14.81 3.37
CA CYS A 251 -16.63 -15.18 4.14
C CYS A 251 -17.54 -16.18 3.38
N VAL A 252 -17.66 -16.02 2.06
CA VAL A 252 -18.41 -16.97 1.21
C VAL A 252 -17.74 -18.33 1.18
N VAL A 253 -16.42 -18.38 1.05
CA VAL A 253 -15.65 -19.64 1.09
C VAL A 253 -15.86 -20.36 2.41
N GLU A 254 -15.76 -19.64 3.53
CA GLU A 254 -16.03 -20.18 4.87
C GLU A 254 -17.47 -20.69 5.01
N TRP A 255 -18.43 -19.93 4.49
CA TRP A 255 -19.84 -20.35 4.51
C TRP A 255 -20.08 -21.64 3.70
N ILE A 256 -19.43 -21.78 2.52
CA ILE A 256 -19.47 -23.01 1.72
C ILE A 256 -18.87 -24.17 2.50
N TYR A 257 -17.72 -23.97 3.15
CA TYR A 257 -17.08 -24.99 3.99
C TYR A 257 -18.00 -25.46 5.12
N LEU A 258 -18.66 -24.54 5.81
CA LEU A 258 -19.68 -24.86 6.83
C LEU A 258 -20.87 -25.65 6.27
N SER A 259 -21.34 -25.25 5.09
CA SER A 259 -22.44 -25.94 4.41
C SER A 259 -22.08 -27.39 4.05
N LEU A 260 -20.85 -27.63 3.61
CA LEU A 260 -20.33 -28.98 3.30
C LEU A 260 -20.23 -29.85 4.55
N ILE A 261 -19.80 -29.31 5.69
CA ILE A 261 -19.80 -30.03 6.97
C ILE A 261 -21.25 -30.42 7.36
N HIS A 262 -22.22 -29.54 7.13
CA HIS A 262 -23.62 -29.80 7.40
C HIS A 262 -24.24 -30.90 6.53
N ILE A 263 -23.83 -31.03 5.27
CA ILE A 263 -24.33 -32.04 4.32
C ILE A 263 -23.79 -33.43 4.67
N SER A 264 -22.61 -33.52 5.24
CA SER A 264 -21.98 -34.81 5.59
C SER A 264 -22.56 -35.46 6.86
N GLU A 265 -23.35 -34.76 7.68
CA GLU A 265 -23.96 -35.28 8.90
C GLU A 265 -25.19 -36.20 8.71
N PRO A 266 -26.10 -35.99 7.72
CA PRO A 266 -27.32 -36.82 7.62
C PRO A 266 -27.08 -38.25 7.12
N THR A 267 -25.98 -38.53 6.45
CA THR A 267 -25.68 -39.85 5.90
C THR A 267 -25.26 -40.91 6.96
N ARG A 268 -24.85 -40.45 8.15
CA ARG A 268 -24.42 -41.35 9.23
C ARG A 268 -25.55 -41.89 10.12
N ARG A 269 -26.83 -41.53 9.84
CA ARG A 269 -28.01 -41.94 10.64
C ARG A 269 -28.90 -43.01 9.96
N ARG A 270 -28.47 -43.62 8.86
CA ARG A 270 -29.17 -44.75 8.20
C ARG A 270 -28.34 -46.05 8.22
N GLY A 271 -27.56 -46.24 9.25
CA GLY A 271 -26.91 -47.50 9.55
C GLY A 271 -27.17 -47.95 10.99
#